data_bf351fee6e0d149b38fbaf581fd563f7
#
_entry.id   bf351fee6e0d149b38fbaf581fd563f7
#
_cell.length_a   1.000
_cell.length_b   1.000
_cell.length_c   1.000
_cell.angle_alpha   90.00
_cell.angle_beta   90.00
_cell.angle_gamma   90.00
#
_symmetry.space_group_name_H-M   'P 1'
#
loop_
_entity.id
_entity.type
_entity.pdbx_description
1 polymer ?
#
loop_
_entity_poly.entity_id
_entity_poly.type
_entity_poly.pdbx_seq_one_letter_code
_entity_poly.pdbx_strand_id
1 'polypeptide(L)'
;GIVLSIIIALALLAFILSLKTEMGFSGNDPRVGVIDGEKINYSEYYDQYETIKSQNNMQESDEQQSAMLANAAWQALIAKHVLTPGFDRMGLRVTEPERLAMVSGQHPSQAFYNAFADPRTGEYSVAAISQFLAQAETNPEAANAWAQLNEQARLEREVQKYFGLVKGGVYVNSLEVARGVEAANKSFSGKWAGKKFSAVPDSLVKVSSGDVKAYYNSHKNQFKQTPSRTISYVVFEVSPTDNDLLALEKSVTEVGREFAAAEEVKTFVRANRNGKIADSYVSAAQLSDEEAKALMAGEMYGPVLKNNEWTMSRALDSKMLPDSVGVRHIVLPYAQEALADSLLTVLKKGGDFAQTAARYSVYDATAANGGEVGVLPFSAFTGEFAAALANARQGDIVKIASGDAIQLMQVYRADKPSKHVQVATITYPVEASAATRRDVHNQAGSFMVNAKGSAAAFADAASTAAVTPRVAAIAQGDRTIRGLEDSREVARWAYGAKEGDLSAIFNVGKDYVIATLTEIDDNEYAPLNKVSAQIRSQLLRDKKYDYIVKSLSGSTLAEQAASLGSEVEDFSDVTFGSF
;
A
#
# COMPACT_ATOMS: atom_id res chain seq x y z
N GLY A 1 1.74 -48.26 31.02
CA GLY A 1 2.91 -47.54 30.89
C GLY A 1 3.63 -47.59 29.55
N ILE A 2 4.61 -48.46 29.39
CA ILE A 2 5.61 -48.42 28.28
C ILE A 2 4.96 -48.55 26.89
N VAL A 3 4.00 -49.45 26.73
CA VAL A 3 3.28 -49.65 25.43
C VAL A 3 2.52 -48.40 25.00
N LEU A 4 1.86 -47.70 25.94
CA LEU A 4 1.11 -46.49 25.66
C LEU A 4 2.07 -45.35 25.26
N SER A 5 3.24 -45.23 25.90
CA SER A 5 4.27 -44.24 25.57
C SER A 5 4.86 -44.49 24.18
N ILE A 6 5.04 -45.74 23.78
CA ILE A 6 5.52 -46.10 22.44
C ILE A 6 4.45 -45.76 21.38
N ILE A 7 3.16 -46.03 21.64
CA ILE A 7 2.09 -45.67 20.73
C ILE A 7 1.96 -44.16 20.56
N ILE A 8 2.10 -43.39 21.65
CA ILE A 8 2.07 -41.92 21.61
C ILE A 8 3.31 -41.39 20.86
N ALA A 9 4.48 -41.97 21.08
CA ALA A 9 5.70 -41.59 20.33
C ALA A 9 5.61 -41.90 18.85
N LEU A 10 5.04 -43.04 18.47
CA LEU A 10 4.78 -43.42 17.08
C LEU A 10 3.71 -42.53 16.42
N ALA A 11 2.67 -42.17 17.15
CA ALA A 11 1.63 -41.25 16.68
C ALA A 11 2.18 -39.84 16.49
N LEU A 12 3.03 -39.34 17.41
CA LEU A 12 3.73 -38.07 17.28
C LEU A 12 4.74 -38.09 16.13
N LEU A 13 5.46 -39.20 15.94
CA LEU A 13 6.39 -39.35 14.80
C LEU A 13 5.63 -39.38 13.47
N ALA A 14 4.50 -40.08 13.39
CA ALA A 14 3.63 -40.11 12.23
C ALA A 14 3.01 -38.72 11.94
N PHE A 15 2.63 -37.99 12.99
CA PHE A 15 2.12 -36.61 12.89
C PHE A 15 3.22 -35.64 12.40
N ILE A 16 4.42 -35.74 12.92
CA ILE A 16 5.59 -34.93 12.47
C ILE A 16 5.97 -35.28 11.02
N LEU A 17 5.90 -36.56 10.63
CA LEU A 17 6.11 -36.99 9.25
C LEU A 17 4.98 -36.52 8.31
N SER A 18 3.74 -36.52 8.77
CA SER A 18 2.57 -35.99 8.05
C SER A 18 2.67 -34.47 7.86
N LEU A 19 3.05 -33.71 8.91
CA LEU A 19 3.32 -32.28 8.81
C LEU A 19 4.46 -31.98 7.81
N LYS A 20 5.52 -32.79 7.78
CA LYS A 20 6.57 -32.68 6.76
C LYS A 20 6.07 -32.92 5.34
N THR A 21 5.07 -33.78 5.18
CA THR A 21 4.48 -34.13 3.88
C THR A 21 3.46 -33.08 3.43
N GLU A 22 2.68 -32.50 4.35
CA GLU A 22 1.75 -31.39 4.06
C GLU A 22 2.48 -30.05 3.85
N MET A 23 3.66 -29.83 4.48
CA MET A 23 4.51 -28.66 4.24
C MET A 23 5.39 -28.78 2.98
N GLY A 24 5.15 -29.79 2.11
CA GLY A 24 5.72 -29.83 0.76
C GLY A 24 7.24 -30.00 0.62
N PHE A 25 7.95 -30.41 1.68
CA PHE A 25 9.40 -30.69 1.61
C PHE A 25 9.69 -32.15 1.22
N SER A 26 9.09 -32.60 0.13
CA SER A 26 9.49 -33.81 -0.56
C SER A 26 10.38 -33.43 -1.75
N GLY A 27 11.69 -33.40 -1.55
CA GLY A 27 12.72 -33.59 -2.57
C GLY A 27 12.81 -32.65 -3.78
N ASN A 28 11.88 -31.76 -4.01
CA ASN A 28 11.88 -30.86 -5.16
C ASN A 28 11.37 -29.47 -4.74
N ASP A 29 12.30 -28.59 -4.35
CA ASP A 29 12.00 -27.19 -4.08
C ASP A 29 11.55 -26.53 -5.42
N PRO A 30 10.28 -26.10 -5.55
CA PRO A 30 9.75 -25.64 -6.82
C PRO A 30 10.43 -24.35 -7.28
N ARG A 31 10.74 -24.30 -8.56
CA ARG A 31 11.33 -23.10 -9.17
C ARG A 31 10.28 -21.97 -9.26
N VAL A 32 10.59 -20.81 -8.68
CA VAL A 32 9.77 -19.60 -8.75
C VAL A 32 10.08 -18.80 -10.02
N GLY A 33 11.35 -18.76 -10.44
CA GLY A 33 11.77 -18.01 -11.60
C GLY A 33 13.22 -18.26 -12.01
N VAL A 34 13.74 -17.39 -12.86
CA VAL A 34 15.14 -17.37 -13.30
C VAL A 34 15.61 -15.92 -13.30
N ILE A 35 16.79 -15.68 -12.71
CA ILE A 35 17.45 -14.37 -12.69
C ILE A 35 18.86 -14.58 -13.26
N ASP A 36 19.20 -13.85 -14.33
CA ASP A 36 20.51 -13.94 -15.03
C ASP A 36 20.97 -15.38 -15.34
N GLY A 37 20.01 -16.25 -15.71
CA GLY A 37 20.26 -17.67 -16.01
C GLY A 37 20.25 -18.60 -14.79
N GLU A 38 20.28 -18.09 -13.57
CA GLU A 38 20.20 -18.86 -12.33
C GLU A 38 18.75 -19.14 -11.93
N LYS A 39 18.51 -20.37 -11.49
CA LYS A 39 17.17 -20.81 -11.04
C LYS A 39 16.96 -20.34 -9.60
N ILE A 40 15.87 -19.62 -9.39
CA ILE A 40 15.43 -19.20 -8.06
C ILE A 40 14.38 -20.19 -7.58
N ASN A 41 14.67 -20.85 -6.47
CA ASN A 41 13.77 -21.79 -5.83
C ASN A 41 12.82 -21.09 -4.84
N TYR A 42 11.72 -21.78 -4.50
CA TYR A 42 10.73 -21.23 -3.60
C TYR A 42 11.27 -20.95 -2.19
N SER A 43 12.15 -21.81 -1.68
CA SER A 43 12.80 -21.60 -0.38
C SER A 43 13.56 -20.27 -0.33
N GLU A 44 14.42 -20.00 -1.31
CA GLU A 44 15.19 -18.76 -1.36
C GLU A 44 14.27 -17.53 -1.51
N TYR A 45 13.24 -17.64 -2.34
CA TYR A 45 12.26 -16.56 -2.49
C TYR A 45 11.49 -16.32 -1.21
N TYR A 46 11.05 -17.38 -0.53
CA TYR A 46 10.26 -17.28 0.70
C TYR A 46 11.09 -16.72 1.87
N ASP A 47 12.34 -17.13 2.00
CA ASP A 47 13.26 -16.57 3.00
C ASP A 47 13.46 -15.07 2.81
N GLN A 48 13.59 -14.62 1.56
CA GLN A 48 13.71 -13.20 1.25
C GLN A 48 12.39 -12.44 1.53
N TYR A 49 11.25 -13.07 1.24
CA TYR A 49 9.92 -12.53 1.52
C TYR A 49 9.70 -12.32 3.03
N GLU A 50 9.96 -13.33 3.84
CA GLU A 50 9.83 -13.25 5.29
C GLU A 50 10.82 -12.25 5.91
N THR A 51 12.03 -12.16 5.36
CA THR A 51 13.03 -11.17 5.79
C THR A 51 12.50 -9.74 5.60
N ILE A 52 11.96 -9.42 4.42
CA ILE A 52 11.42 -8.07 4.14
C ILE A 52 10.18 -7.79 4.96
N LYS A 53 9.30 -8.78 5.13
CA LYS A 53 8.10 -8.68 5.95
C LYS A 53 8.43 -8.34 7.40
N SER A 54 9.40 -9.04 7.98
CA SER A 54 9.84 -8.80 9.36
C SER A 54 10.53 -7.45 9.54
N GLN A 55 11.42 -7.06 8.62
CA GLN A 55 12.13 -5.77 8.68
C GLN A 55 11.20 -4.56 8.62
N ASN A 56 10.11 -4.65 7.88
CA ASN A 56 9.15 -3.56 7.73
C ASN A 56 7.98 -3.64 8.72
N ASN A 57 7.96 -4.62 9.62
CA ASN A 57 6.85 -4.90 10.55
C ASN A 57 5.48 -4.91 9.83
N MET A 58 5.46 -5.41 8.57
CA MET A 58 4.26 -5.45 7.75
C MET A 58 3.45 -6.70 8.08
N GLN A 59 2.14 -6.48 8.31
CA GLN A 59 1.19 -7.58 8.40
C GLN A 59 0.53 -7.76 7.03
N GLU A 60 0.32 -9.01 6.62
CA GLU A 60 -0.46 -9.32 5.43
C GLU A 60 -1.94 -9.06 5.74
N SER A 61 -2.38 -7.83 5.58
CA SER A 61 -3.78 -7.46 5.84
C SER A 61 -4.67 -7.63 4.59
N ASP A 62 -4.06 -7.55 3.40
CA ASP A 62 -4.77 -7.61 2.12
C ASP A 62 -3.87 -8.09 0.96
N GLU A 63 -4.48 -8.39 -0.18
CA GLU A 63 -3.78 -8.88 -1.37
C GLU A 63 -2.79 -7.85 -1.94
N GLN A 64 -3.07 -6.56 -1.80
CA GLN A 64 -2.19 -5.49 -2.31
C GLN A 64 -0.89 -5.43 -1.51
N GLN A 65 -0.94 -5.56 -0.19
CA GLN A 65 0.25 -5.60 0.66
C GLN A 65 1.07 -6.85 0.40
N SER A 66 0.42 -8.01 0.29
CA SER A 66 1.09 -9.27 -0.08
C SER A 66 1.79 -9.16 -1.44
N ALA A 67 1.17 -8.49 -2.42
CA ALA A 67 1.76 -8.24 -3.73
C ALA A 67 2.96 -7.29 -3.68
N MET A 68 2.90 -6.24 -2.85
CA MET A 68 4.02 -5.32 -2.61
C MET A 68 5.21 -6.05 -1.99
N LEU A 69 4.99 -6.87 -0.96
CA LEU A 69 6.03 -7.69 -0.32
C LEU A 69 6.65 -8.67 -1.31
N ALA A 70 5.82 -9.35 -2.11
CA ALA A 70 6.26 -10.29 -3.13
C ALA A 70 7.16 -9.61 -4.19
N ASN A 71 6.78 -8.41 -4.62
CA ASN A 71 7.59 -7.64 -5.56
C ASN A 71 8.90 -7.17 -4.92
N ALA A 72 8.86 -6.69 -3.69
CA ALA A 72 10.06 -6.27 -2.96
C ALA A 72 11.05 -7.43 -2.77
N ALA A 73 10.56 -8.62 -2.41
CA ALA A 73 11.36 -9.83 -2.31
C ALA A 73 12.02 -10.21 -3.64
N TRP A 74 11.25 -10.15 -4.74
CA TRP A 74 11.77 -10.44 -6.06
C TRP A 74 12.82 -9.42 -6.52
N GLN A 75 12.63 -8.12 -6.27
CA GLN A 75 13.60 -7.08 -6.57
C GLN A 75 14.89 -7.24 -5.75
N ALA A 76 14.78 -7.64 -4.49
CA ALA A 76 15.95 -7.93 -3.65
C ALA A 76 16.76 -9.12 -4.19
N LEU A 77 16.07 -10.18 -4.66
CA LEU A 77 16.74 -11.32 -5.32
C LEU A 77 17.41 -10.92 -6.64
N ILE A 78 16.77 -10.06 -7.45
CA ILE A 78 17.40 -9.51 -8.66
C ILE A 78 18.68 -8.75 -8.29
N ALA A 79 18.61 -7.88 -7.28
CA ALA A 79 19.80 -7.16 -6.82
C ALA A 79 20.90 -8.11 -6.35
N LYS A 80 20.56 -9.14 -5.58
CA LYS A 80 21.51 -10.16 -5.09
C LYS A 80 22.16 -10.93 -6.24
N HIS A 81 21.38 -11.46 -7.18
CA HIS A 81 21.90 -12.34 -8.25
C HIS A 81 22.55 -11.59 -9.42
N VAL A 82 22.19 -10.34 -9.65
CA VAL A 82 22.75 -9.53 -10.74
C VAL A 82 23.92 -8.66 -10.27
N LEU A 83 23.75 -7.95 -9.14
CA LEU A 83 24.77 -7.00 -8.67
C LEU A 83 25.94 -7.68 -7.95
N THR A 84 25.67 -8.61 -7.04
CA THR A 84 26.72 -9.25 -6.23
C THR A 84 27.79 -9.94 -7.07
N PRO A 85 27.46 -10.76 -8.10
CA PRO A 85 28.48 -11.32 -8.99
C PRO A 85 29.26 -10.26 -9.78
N GLY A 86 28.62 -9.12 -10.04
CA GLY A 86 29.27 -7.96 -10.66
C GLY A 86 30.31 -7.34 -9.74
N PHE A 87 30.01 -7.21 -8.46
CA PHE A 87 30.94 -6.68 -7.45
C PHE A 87 32.18 -7.56 -7.33
N ASP A 88 32.00 -8.88 -7.23
CA ASP A 88 33.10 -9.83 -7.15
C ASP A 88 34.02 -9.79 -8.38
N ARG A 89 33.45 -9.76 -9.57
CA ARG A 89 34.20 -9.65 -10.84
C ARG A 89 35.03 -8.37 -10.93
N MET A 90 34.53 -7.26 -10.37
CA MET A 90 35.23 -5.97 -10.34
C MET A 90 36.17 -5.83 -9.15
N GLY A 91 36.21 -6.80 -8.24
CA GLY A 91 36.99 -6.72 -7.00
C GLY A 91 36.46 -5.68 -6.01
N LEU A 92 35.18 -5.29 -6.13
CA LEU A 92 34.55 -4.38 -5.19
C LEU A 92 34.30 -5.12 -3.87
N ARG A 93 34.96 -4.65 -2.83
CA ARG A 93 34.83 -5.21 -1.48
C ARG A 93 34.81 -4.08 -0.45
N VAL A 94 34.11 -4.29 0.64
CA VAL A 94 34.20 -3.46 1.83
C VAL A 94 35.38 -3.94 2.65
N THR A 95 36.38 -3.08 2.80
CA THR A 95 37.59 -3.40 3.58
C THR A 95 37.32 -3.23 5.07
N GLU A 96 38.17 -3.85 5.92
CA GLU A 96 38.03 -3.75 7.38
C GLU A 96 38.09 -2.29 7.90
N PRO A 97 39.00 -1.40 7.40
CA PRO A 97 38.97 -0.01 7.77
C PRO A 97 37.68 0.71 7.37
N GLU A 98 37.10 0.39 6.21
CA GLU A 98 35.81 0.97 5.79
C GLU A 98 34.66 0.51 6.69
N ARG A 99 34.63 -0.79 7.03
CA ARG A 99 33.65 -1.35 7.95
C ARG A 99 33.71 -0.68 9.32
N LEU A 100 34.94 -0.50 9.83
CA LEU A 100 35.15 0.22 11.07
C LEU A 100 34.68 1.68 10.99
N ALA A 101 34.94 2.37 9.87
CA ALA A 101 34.48 3.75 9.66
C ALA A 101 32.96 3.86 9.60
N MET A 102 32.28 2.86 9.02
CA MET A 102 30.81 2.80 8.98
C MET A 102 30.20 2.62 10.38
N VAL A 103 30.82 1.84 11.25
CA VAL A 103 30.37 1.58 12.62
C VAL A 103 30.76 2.69 13.58
N SER A 104 31.99 3.24 13.46
CA SER A 104 32.53 4.27 14.37
C SER A 104 31.91 5.66 14.20
N GLY A 105 31.06 5.87 13.20
CA GLY A 105 30.41 7.16 12.94
C GLY A 105 31.24 8.14 12.12
N GLN A 106 32.44 7.75 11.64
CA GLN A 106 33.20 8.60 10.70
C GLN A 106 32.47 8.74 9.36
N HIS A 107 31.92 7.63 8.86
CA HIS A 107 31.10 7.54 7.66
C HIS A 107 30.03 6.47 7.85
N PRO A 108 29.01 6.71 8.69
CA PRO A 108 28.01 5.70 9.01
C PRO A 108 27.24 5.29 7.74
N SER A 109 27.01 3.97 7.57
CA SER A 109 26.08 3.51 6.55
C SER A 109 24.67 3.94 6.92
N GLN A 110 23.78 4.01 5.93
CA GLN A 110 22.37 4.33 6.20
C GLN A 110 21.72 3.29 7.13
N ALA A 111 22.11 2.02 6.99
CA ALA A 111 21.63 0.94 7.86
C ALA A 111 22.01 1.19 9.33
N PHE A 112 23.28 1.48 9.60
CA PHE A 112 23.72 1.82 10.96
C PHE A 112 23.15 3.12 11.47
N TYR A 113 23.05 4.13 10.61
CA TYR A 113 22.45 5.41 10.97
C TYR A 113 21.00 5.24 11.41
N ASN A 114 20.19 4.51 10.65
CA ASN A 114 18.79 4.25 10.98
C ASN A 114 18.62 3.45 12.28
N ALA A 115 19.57 2.55 12.58
CA ALA A 115 19.50 1.71 13.79
C ALA A 115 19.99 2.44 15.05
N PHE A 116 20.93 3.38 14.95
CA PHE A 116 21.65 3.94 16.09
C PHE A 116 21.70 5.47 16.13
N ALA A 117 21.06 6.18 15.19
CA ALA A 117 20.87 7.60 15.34
C ALA A 117 19.77 7.89 16.36
N ASP A 118 19.99 8.90 17.19
CA ASP A 118 18.96 9.43 18.09
C ASP A 118 17.79 9.99 17.24
N PRO A 119 16.57 9.45 17.37
CA PRO A 119 15.43 9.87 16.54
C PRO A 119 15.08 11.37 16.71
N ARG A 120 15.49 11.96 17.82
CA ARG A 120 15.19 13.35 18.19
C ARG A 120 16.22 14.33 17.67
N THR A 121 17.51 14.03 17.83
CA THR A 121 18.61 14.92 17.45
C THR A 121 19.18 14.60 16.08
N GLY A 122 18.93 13.40 15.57
CA GLY A 122 19.56 12.86 14.38
C GLY A 122 21.05 12.55 14.58
N GLU A 123 21.57 12.64 15.81
CA GLU A 123 22.96 12.35 16.09
C GLU A 123 23.22 10.84 16.15
N TYR A 124 24.28 10.41 15.50
CA TYR A 124 24.70 9.02 15.49
C TYR A 124 25.35 8.64 16.82
N SER A 125 24.85 7.60 17.49
CA SER A 125 25.26 7.23 18.84
C SER A 125 26.18 6.01 18.86
N VAL A 126 27.50 6.25 18.93
CA VAL A 126 28.49 5.17 19.12
C VAL A 126 28.33 4.48 20.48
N ALA A 127 27.82 5.20 21.48
CA ALA A 127 27.53 4.61 22.79
C ALA A 127 26.39 3.58 22.73
N ALA A 128 25.35 3.84 21.94
CA ALA A 128 24.27 2.88 21.72
C ALA A 128 24.76 1.60 21.02
N ILE A 129 25.69 1.73 20.08
CA ILE A 129 26.33 0.56 19.43
C ILE A 129 27.11 -0.25 20.43
N SER A 130 27.91 0.38 21.28
CA SER A 130 28.69 -0.32 22.31
C SER A 130 27.79 -1.08 23.28
N GLN A 131 26.66 -0.47 23.67
CA GLN A 131 25.65 -1.13 24.52
C GLN A 131 24.98 -2.30 23.80
N PHE A 132 24.63 -2.14 22.52
CA PHE A 132 24.05 -3.21 21.71
C PHE A 132 25.02 -4.39 21.53
N LEU A 133 26.30 -4.12 21.28
CA LEU A 133 27.35 -5.15 21.17
C LEU A 133 27.52 -5.92 22.47
N ALA A 134 27.51 -5.25 23.62
CA ALA A 134 27.57 -5.91 24.92
C ALA A 134 26.35 -6.83 25.15
N GLN A 135 25.17 -6.42 24.67
CA GLN A 135 23.98 -7.27 24.71
C GLN A 135 24.11 -8.46 23.73
N ALA A 136 24.69 -8.27 22.56
CA ALA A 136 24.89 -9.32 21.57
C ALA A 136 25.85 -10.42 22.02
N GLU A 137 26.75 -10.16 22.96
CA GLU A 137 27.63 -11.18 23.54
C GLU A 137 26.86 -12.25 24.35
N THR A 138 25.71 -11.91 24.91
CA THR A 138 24.93 -12.78 25.79
C THR A 138 23.57 -13.18 25.21
N ASN A 139 23.09 -12.49 24.18
CA ASN A 139 21.79 -12.72 23.55
C ASN A 139 21.95 -13.13 22.09
N PRO A 140 21.61 -14.38 21.71
CA PRO A 140 21.69 -14.86 20.34
C PRO A 140 20.84 -14.07 19.33
N GLU A 141 19.70 -13.51 19.74
CA GLU A 141 18.83 -12.69 18.87
C GLU A 141 19.51 -11.37 18.53
N ALA A 142 20.13 -10.71 19.52
CA ALA A 142 20.89 -9.49 19.31
C ALA A 142 22.13 -9.75 18.44
N ALA A 143 22.81 -10.89 18.63
CA ALA A 143 23.94 -11.30 17.78
C ALA A 143 23.52 -11.50 16.33
N ASN A 144 22.38 -12.16 16.08
CA ASN A 144 21.83 -12.33 14.74
C ASN A 144 21.43 -10.99 14.10
N ALA A 145 20.78 -10.12 14.87
CA ALA A 145 20.41 -8.77 14.39
C ALA A 145 21.65 -7.94 14.02
N TRP A 146 22.73 -8.04 14.80
CA TRP A 146 24.02 -7.42 14.48
C TRP A 146 24.62 -7.95 13.19
N ALA A 147 24.60 -9.27 12.98
CA ALA A 147 25.10 -9.90 11.77
C ALA A 147 24.32 -9.45 10.53
N GLN A 148 22.99 -9.39 10.62
CA GLN A 148 22.13 -8.92 9.54
C GLN A 148 22.38 -7.43 9.22
N LEU A 149 22.53 -6.58 10.23
CA LEU A 149 22.83 -5.16 10.05
C LEU A 149 24.18 -4.93 9.38
N ASN A 150 25.21 -5.71 9.74
CA ASN A 150 26.53 -5.68 9.09
C ASN A 150 26.44 -6.10 7.63
N GLU A 151 25.69 -7.14 7.32
CA GLU A 151 25.51 -7.62 5.95
C GLU A 151 24.77 -6.58 5.09
N GLN A 152 23.73 -5.97 5.64
CA GLN A 152 23.01 -4.89 4.98
C GLN A 152 23.92 -3.69 4.69
N ALA A 153 24.70 -3.25 5.68
CA ALA A 153 25.65 -2.15 5.53
C ALA A 153 26.75 -2.48 4.50
N ARG A 154 27.23 -3.72 4.48
CA ARG A 154 28.20 -4.20 3.48
C ARG A 154 27.65 -4.09 2.07
N LEU A 155 26.45 -4.64 1.84
CA LEU A 155 25.80 -4.60 0.53
C LEU A 155 25.51 -3.17 0.08
N GLU A 156 25.00 -2.34 0.97
CA GLU A 156 24.76 -0.91 0.72
C GLU A 156 26.06 -0.22 0.24
N ARG A 157 27.18 -0.48 0.92
CA ARG A 157 28.46 0.12 0.56
C ARG A 157 29.00 -0.38 -0.78
N GLU A 158 28.86 -1.66 -1.09
CA GLU A 158 29.24 -2.23 -2.38
C GLU A 158 28.41 -1.63 -3.52
N VAL A 159 27.10 -1.49 -3.33
CA VAL A 159 26.20 -0.80 -4.28
C VAL A 159 26.63 0.66 -4.47
N GLN A 160 26.94 1.38 -3.40
CA GLN A 160 27.43 2.77 -3.48
C GLN A 160 28.74 2.86 -4.28
N LYS A 161 29.70 1.94 -4.04
CA LYS A 161 30.95 1.90 -4.79
C LYS A 161 30.71 1.63 -6.28
N TYR A 162 29.84 0.66 -6.58
CA TYR A 162 29.50 0.31 -7.96
C TYR A 162 28.90 1.50 -8.72
N PHE A 163 27.85 2.12 -8.16
CA PHE A 163 27.25 3.29 -8.78
C PHE A 163 28.19 4.51 -8.77
N GLY A 164 29.07 4.61 -7.78
CA GLY A 164 30.13 5.60 -7.75
C GLY A 164 31.12 5.48 -8.93
N LEU A 165 31.50 4.25 -9.27
CA LEU A 165 32.33 3.98 -10.46
C LEU A 165 31.57 4.29 -11.76
N VAL A 166 30.32 3.85 -11.89
CA VAL A 166 29.49 4.13 -13.08
C VAL A 166 29.30 5.63 -13.24
N LYS A 167 28.93 6.35 -12.16
CA LYS A 167 28.77 7.80 -12.17
C LYS A 167 30.08 8.54 -12.42
N GLY A 168 31.20 8.02 -11.89
CA GLY A 168 32.53 8.59 -12.11
C GLY A 168 32.99 8.53 -13.56
N GLY A 169 32.43 7.58 -14.35
CA GLY A 169 32.61 7.53 -15.80
C GLY A 169 31.83 8.62 -16.56
N VAL A 170 30.84 9.24 -15.94
CA VAL A 170 30.07 10.36 -16.50
C VAL A 170 30.61 11.66 -15.91
N TYR A 171 31.69 12.14 -16.51
CA TYR A 171 32.34 13.38 -16.08
C TYR A 171 31.68 14.60 -16.76
N VAL A 172 31.22 15.53 -15.95
CA VAL A 172 30.75 16.84 -16.41
C VAL A 172 31.82 17.85 -16.07
N ASN A 173 32.44 18.45 -17.09
CA ASN A 173 33.48 19.43 -16.88
C ASN A 173 32.92 20.82 -16.54
N SER A 174 33.78 21.68 -15.98
CA SER A 174 33.38 23.04 -15.55
C SER A 174 32.80 23.90 -16.67
N LEU A 175 33.24 23.68 -17.92
CA LEU A 175 32.72 24.38 -19.11
C LEU A 175 31.29 23.96 -19.42
N GLU A 176 30.98 22.66 -19.32
CA GLU A 176 29.61 22.14 -19.49
C GLU A 176 28.67 22.64 -18.39
N VAL A 177 29.14 22.67 -17.13
CA VAL A 177 28.38 23.26 -16.03
C VAL A 177 28.12 24.74 -16.28
N ALA A 178 29.16 25.53 -16.65
CA ALA A 178 29.00 26.94 -16.94
C ALA A 178 28.01 27.19 -18.09
N ARG A 179 28.10 26.41 -19.18
CA ARG A 179 27.15 26.49 -20.30
C ARG A 179 25.74 26.09 -19.89
N GLY A 180 25.59 25.06 -19.03
CA GLY A 180 24.30 24.64 -18.51
C GLY A 180 23.63 25.72 -17.65
N VAL A 181 24.40 26.36 -16.76
CA VAL A 181 23.92 27.48 -15.94
C VAL A 181 23.58 28.70 -16.80
N GLU A 182 24.43 29.04 -17.78
CA GLU A 182 24.13 30.11 -18.73
C GLU A 182 22.84 29.83 -19.51
N ALA A 183 22.69 28.62 -20.05
CA ALA A 183 21.49 28.21 -20.78
C ALA A 183 20.23 28.25 -19.92
N ALA A 184 20.33 27.79 -18.66
CA ALA A 184 19.19 27.77 -17.71
C ALA A 184 18.71 29.18 -17.36
N ASN A 185 19.64 30.14 -17.25
CA ASN A 185 19.35 31.54 -16.88
C ASN A 185 19.06 32.43 -18.10
N LYS A 186 19.24 31.95 -19.32
CA LYS A 186 19.06 32.72 -20.54
C LYS A 186 17.61 32.67 -21.00
N SER A 187 16.98 33.83 -21.05
CA SER A 187 15.66 33.99 -21.65
C SER A 187 15.79 34.54 -23.09
N PHE A 188 14.84 34.18 -23.89
CA PHE A 188 14.74 34.62 -25.29
C PHE A 188 13.39 35.31 -25.50
N SER A 189 13.44 36.39 -26.25
CA SER A 189 12.25 37.06 -26.77
C SER A 189 12.39 37.21 -28.26
N GLY A 190 11.31 37.11 -29.00
CA GLY A 190 11.36 37.15 -30.45
C GLY A 190 10.00 37.10 -31.07
N LYS A 191 10.00 36.82 -32.37
CA LYS A 191 8.79 36.71 -33.16
C LYS A 191 8.73 35.34 -33.83
N TRP A 192 7.55 34.80 -33.94
CA TRP A 192 7.32 33.55 -34.64
C TRP A 192 6.10 33.59 -35.52
N ALA A 193 6.03 32.69 -36.48
CA ALA A 193 4.86 32.45 -37.29
C ALA A 193 4.67 30.95 -37.47
N GLY A 194 3.45 30.47 -37.42
CA GLY A 194 3.17 29.05 -37.51
C GLY A 194 1.83 28.72 -38.13
N LYS A 195 1.70 27.52 -38.62
CA LYS A 195 0.46 26.97 -39.16
C LYS A 195 0.14 25.66 -38.45
N LYS A 196 -1.02 25.58 -37.84
CA LYS A 196 -1.49 24.36 -37.18
C LYS A 196 -1.71 23.25 -38.18
N PHE A 197 -1.34 22.02 -37.89
CA PHE A 197 -1.60 20.85 -38.74
C PHE A 197 -3.09 20.65 -39.05
N SER A 198 -3.98 21.03 -38.14
CA SER A 198 -5.43 21.01 -38.35
C SER A 198 -5.92 21.95 -39.45
N ALA A 199 -5.16 23.00 -39.74
CA ALA A 199 -5.47 23.94 -40.83
C ALA A 199 -5.09 23.40 -42.23
N VAL A 200 -4.40 22.26 -42.30
CA VAL A 200 -4.09 21.57 -43.57
C VAL A 200 -5.09 20.43 -43.75
N PRO A 201 -5.99 20.53 -44.78
CA PRO A 201 -6.95 19.45 -45.04
C PRO A 201 -6.24 18.12 -45.38
N ASP A 202 -6.77 17.01 -44.87
CA ASP A 202 -6.20 15.67 -45.14
C ASP A 202 -6.25 15.30 -46.64
N SER A 203 -7.11 15.97 -47.44
CA SER A 203 -7.22 15.78 -48.86
C SER A 203 -5.96 16.24 -49.64
N LEU A 204 -5.17 17.16 -49.06
CA LEU A 204 -3.95 17.68 -49.65
C LEU A 204 -2.73 16.77 -49.43
N VAL A 205 -2.83 15.85 -48.50
CA VAL A 205 -1.75 14.93 -48.15
C VAL A 205 -2.29 13.50 -48.12
N LYS A 206 -1.63 12.60 -48.86
CA LYS A 206 -2.07 11.20 -48.96
C LYS A 206 -1.06 10.28 -48.28
N VAL A 207 -1.55 9.47 -47.39
CA VAL A 207 -0.77 8.38 -46.77
C VAL A 207 -1.25 7.06 -47.34
N SER A 208 -0.39 6.42 -48.14
CA SER A 208 -0.66 5.13 -48.76
C SER A 208 -0.42 3.98 -47.77
N SER A 209 -0.96 2.80 -48.06
CA SER A 209 -0.64 1.58 -47.32
C SER A 209 0.84 1.18 -47.43
N GLY A 210 1.49 1.55 -48.58
CA GLY A 210 2.92 1.38 -48.77
C GLY A 210 3.76 2.22 -47.82
N ASP A 211 3.36 3.50 -47.60
CA ASP A 211 4.03 4.38 -46.63
C ASP A 211 3.94 3.81 -45.21
N VAL A 212 2.76 3.33 -44.81
CA VAL A 212 2.52 2.71 -43.51
C VAL A 212 3.39 1.47 -43.31
N LYS A 213 3.48 0.61 -44.32
CA LYS A 213 4.33 -0.59 -44.28
C LYS A 213 5.82 -0.25 -44.25
N ALA A 214 6.25 0.75 -45.00
CA ALA A 214 7.65 1.21 -45.00
C ALA A 214 8.03 1.79 -43.62
N TYR A 215 7.19 2.63 -43.04
CA TYR A 215 7.39 3.19 -41.71
C TYR A 215 7.48 2.09 -40.65
N TYR A 216 6.54 1.15 -40.64
CA TYR A 216 6.54 0.02 -39.72
C TYR A 216 7.87 -0.76 -39.77
N ASN A 217 8.33 -1.10 -40.99
CA ASN A 217 9.56 -1.89 -41.17
C ASN A 217 10.81 -1.13 -40.71
N SER A 218 10.89 0.18 -40.96
CA SER A 218 12.04 1.00 -40.55
C SER A 218 12.04 1.36 -39.05
N HIS A 219 10.89 1.30 -38.41
CA HIS A 219 10.72 1.64 -37.00
C HIS A 219 10.21 0.46 -36.14
N LYS A 220 10.47 -0.77 -36.56
CA LYS A 220 9.90 -1.99 -35.97
C LYS A 220 10.12 -2.07 -34.46
N ASN A 221 11.27 -1.61 -33.95
CA ASN A 221 11.59 -1.60 -32.55
C ASN A 221 10.67 -0.72 -31.68
N GLN A 222 10.00 0.28 -32.27
CA GLN A 222 9.02 1.12 -31.57
C GLN A 222 7.71 0.38 -31.31
N PHE A 223 7.48 -0.73 -31.99
CA PHE A 223 6.29 -1.57 -31.87
C PHE A 223 6.55 -2.88 -31.10
N LYS A 224 7.65 -2.93 -30.34
CA LYS A 224 7.92 -4.05 -29.46
C LYS A 224 6.85 -4.12 -28.36
N GLN A 225 6.32 -5.31 -28.13
CA GLN A 225 5.25 -5.54 -27.16
C GLN A 225 5.56 -6.72 -26.26
N THR A 226 4.89 -6.77 -25.11
CA THR A 226 4.88 -7.92 -24.23
C THR A 226 3.79 -8.89 -24.67
N PRO A 227 4.00 -10.22 -24.59
CA PRO A 227 2.94 -11.19 -24.83
C PRO A 227 1.66 -10.86 -24.07
N SER A 228 0.51 -11.03 -24.71
CA SER A 228 -0.77 -10.71 -24.09
C SER A 228 -1.87 -11.74 -24.42
N ARG A 229 -2.90 -11.73 -23.59
CA ARG A 229 -4.12 -12.52 -23.77
C ARG A 229 -5.31 -11.57 -23.81
N THR A 230 -6.17 -11.70 -24.81
CA THR A 230 -7.43 -10.94 -24.86
C THR A 230 -8.57 -11.86 -24.46
N ILE A 231 -9.36 -11.44 -23.50
CA ILE A 231 -10.56 -12.13 -23.06
C ILE A 231 -11.80 -11.28 -23.32
N SER A 232 -12.91 -11.95 -23.59
CA SER A 232 -14.25 -11.38 -23.43
C SER A 232 -14.85 -11.96 -22.15
N TYR A 233 -15.41 -11.13 -21.26
CA TYR A 233 -15.95 -11.59 -20.00
C TYR A 233 -17.27 -10.90 -19.66
N VAL A 234 -18.09 -11.58 -18.88
CA VAL A 234 -19.32 -11.04 -18.30
C VAL A 234 -19.25 -11.07 -16.79
N VAL A 235 -19.91 -10.11 -16.15
CA VAL A 235 -20.03 -10.01 -14.70
C VAL A 235 -21.49 -10.21 -14.32
N PHE A 236 -21.74 -11.16 -13.44
CA PHE A 236 -23.01 -11.36 -12.77
C PHE A 236 -22.93 -10.70 -11.40
N GLU A 237 -23.45 -9.47 -11.32
CA GLU A 237 -23.37 -8.65 -10.12
C GLU A 237 -24.30 -9.22 -9.03
N VAL A 238 -23.73 -9.40 -7.84
CA VAL A 238 -24.50 -9.85 -6.66
C VAL A 238 -24.87 -8.64 -5.84
N SER A 239 -26.13 -8.23 -5.95
CA SER A 239 -26.68 -7.10 -5.21
C SER A 239 -27.89 -7.55 -4.39
N PRO A 240 -28.14 -6.92 -3.21
CA PRO A 240 -29.35 -7.23 -2.43
C PRO A 240 -30.61 -6.96 -3.24
N THR A 241 -31.55 -7.88 -3.18
CA THR A 241 -32.89 -7.71 -3.74
C THR A 241 -33.81 -6.98 -2.76
N ASP A 242 -34.95 -6.48 -3.25
CA ASP A 242 -35.99 -5.88 -2.37
C ASP A 242 -36.43 -6.85 -1.27
N ASN A 243 -36.48 -8.16 -1.57
CA ASN A 243 -36.80 -9.18 -0.58
C ASN A 243 -35.69 -9.30 0.49
N ASP A 244 -34.42 -9.17 0.11
CA ASP A 244 -33.29 -9.18 1.05
C ASP A 244 -33.37 -7.95 1.96
N LEU A 245 -33.66 -6.79 1.38
CA LEU A 245 -33.80 -5.54 2.13
C LEU A 245 -34.93 -5.62 3.15
N LEU A 246 -36.13 -6.08 2.74
CA LEU A 246 -37.28 -6.25 3.61
C LEU A 246 -37.02 -7.27 4.73
N ALA A 247 -36.36 -8.40 4.39
CA ALA A 247 -36.03 -9.44 5.36
C ALA A 247 -35.00 -8.92 6.38
N LEU A 248 -34.00 -8.18 5.91
CA LEU A 248 -32.99 -7.55 6.78
C LEU A 248 -33.63 -6.50 7.69
N GLU A 249 -34.43 -5.59 7.16
CA GLU A 249 -35.15 -4.56 7.93
C GLU A 249 -36.02 -5.17 9.03
N LYS A 250 -36.77 -6.23 8.70
CA LYS A 250 -37.58 -6.96 9.69
C LYS A 250 -36.71 -7.55 10.81
N SER A 251 -35.62 -8.23 10.44
CA SER A 251 -34.69 -8.84 11.38
C SER A 251 -34.03 -7.79 12.27
N VAL A 252 -33.55 -6.69 11.67
CA VAL A 252 -32.90 -5.57 12.38
C VAL A 252 -33.88 -4.89 13.35
N THR A 253 -35.14 -4.71 12.94
CA THR A 253 -36.20 -4.15 13.78
C THR A 253 -36.51 -5.05 14.99
N GLU A 254 -36.49 -6.37 14.80
CA GLU A 254 -36.72 -7.34 15.87
C GLU A 254 -35.56 -7.34 16.86
N VAL A 255 -34.33 -7.43 16.38
CA VAL A 255 -33.13 -7.32 17.20
C VAL A 255 -33.08 -5.98 17.92
N GLY A 256 -33.46 -4.89 17.27
CA GLY A 256 -33.56 -3.56 17.87
C GLY A 256 -34.51 -3.52 19.05
N ARG A 257 -35.67 -4.17 18.94
CA ARG A 257 -36.62 -4.29 20.05
C ARG A 257 -36.04 -5.07 21.23
N GLU A 258 -35.42 -6.22 20.95
CA GLU A 258 -34.76 -7.03 21.96
C GLU A 258 -33.61 -6.28 22.61
N PHE A 259 -32.80 -5.58 21.82
CA PHE A 259 -31.68 -4.77 22.30
C PHE A 259 -32.14 -3.62 23.18
N ALA A 260 -33.24 -2.95 22.81
CA ALA A 260 -33.84 -1.89 23.63
C ALA A 260 -34.32 -2.43 24.99
N ALA A 261 -34.90 -3.63 25.01
CA ALA A 261 -35.44 -4.27 26.21
C ALA A 261 -34.38 -5.02 27.06
N ALA A 262 -33.16 -5.22 26.55
CA ALA A 262 -32.14 -6.00 27.23
C ALA A 262 -31.71 -5.35 28.55
N GLU A 263 -31.88 -6.06 29.66
CA GLU A 263 -31.39 -5.64 30.97
C GLU A 263 -29.86 -5.71 31.02
N GLU A 264 -29.27 -6.80 30.54
CA GLU A 264 -27.84 -7.07 30.50
C GLU A 264 -27.26 -6.71 29.09
N VAL A 265 -27.15 -5.40 28.80
CA VAL A 265 -26.71 -4.87 27.50
C VAL A 265 -25.38 -5.49 27.04
N LYS A 266 -24.39 -5.59 27.94
CA LYS A 266 -23.06 -6.14 27.65
C LYS A 266 -23.12 -7.59 27.20
N THR A 267 -23.93 -8.39 27.87
CA THR A 267 -24.14 -9.82 27.54
C THR A 267 -24.85 -9.97 26.22
N PHE A 268 -25.89 -9.16 25.97
CA PHE A 268 -26.63 -9.17 24.72
C PHE A 268 -25.74 -8.86 23.52
N VAL A 269 -24.95 -7.77 23.61
CA VAL A 269 -24.07 -7.35 22.52
C VAL A 269 -22.95 -8.37 22.26
N ARG A 270 -22.39 -8.97 23.31
CA ARG A 270 -21.36 -10.02 23.15
C ARG A 270 -21.91 -11.32 22.56
N ALA A 271 -23.16 -11.64 22.82
CA ALA A 271 -23.83 -12.79 22.21
C ALA A 271 -24.19 -12.54 20.73
N ASN A 272 -24.31 -11.28 20.33
CA ASN A 272 -24.58 -10.92 18.95
C ASN A 272 -23.29 -10.90 18.13
N ARG A 273 -23.24 -11.69 17.08
CA ARG A 273 -22.07 -11.78 16.17
C ARG A 273 -21.63 -10.43 15.62
N ASN A 274 -22.57 -9.50 15.45
CA ASN A 274 -22.34 -8.16 14.90
C ASN A 274 -22.22 -7.08 15.98
N GLY A 275 -22.12 -7.50 17.24
CA GLY A 275 -22.04 -6.61 18.38
C GLY A 275 -20.60 -6.18 18.70
N LYS A 276 -20.44 -4.89 18.99
CA LYS A 276 -19.16 -4.30 19.41
C LYS A 276 -19.37 -3.39 20.62
N ILE A 277 -18.43 -3.44 21.55
CA ILE A 277 -18.40 -2.56 22.71
C ILE A 277 -17.17 -1.67 22.57
N ALA A 278 -17.37 -0.36 22.65
CA ALA A 278 -16.27 0.60 22.62
C ALA A 278 -15.42 0.47 23.90
N ASP A 279 -14.10 0.48 23.75
CA ASP A 279 -13.17 0.43 24.89
C ASP A 279 -13.08 1.77 25.64
N SER A 280 -13.42 2.87 24.95
CA SER A 280 -13.38 4.23 25.50
C SER A 280 -14.76 4.83 25.68
N TYR A 281 -14.81 5.87 26.52
CA TYR A 281 -16.00 6.71 26.71
C TYR A 281 -15.95 7.87 25.73
N VAL A 282 -17.09 8.22 25.14
CA VAL A 282 -17.24 9.31 24.17
C VAL A 282 -18.19 10.38 24.70
N SER A 283 -17.88 11.64 24.42
CA SER A 283 -18.75 12.78 24.74
C SER A 283 -19.80 13.02 23.65
N ALA A 284 -20.78 13.86 23.93
CA ALA A 284 -21.80 14.24 22.97
C ALA A 284 -21.20 14.86 21.68
N ALA A 285 -20.08 15.60 21.79
CA ALA A 285 -19.42 16.22 20.65
C ALA A 285 -18.77 15.23 19.66
N GLN A 286 -18.57 13.98 20.08
CA GLN A 286 -17.98 12.91 19.26
C GLN A 286 -19.04 12.03 18.55
N LEU A 287 -20.31 12.28 18.81
CA LEU A 287 -21.47 11.56 18.26
C LEU A 287 -22.24 12.47 17.30
N SER A 288 -23.07 11.90 16.43
CA SER A 288 -24.05 12.68 15.72
C SER A 288 -25.12 13.25 16.68
N ASP A 289 -25.74 14.36 16.32
CA ASP A 289 -26.74 15.03 17.18
C ASP A 289 -27.85 14.08 17.66
N GLU A 290 -28.35 13.23 16.76
CA GLU A 290 -29.41 12.27 17.05
C GLU A 290 -28.92 11.15 17.98
N GLU A 291 -27.72 10.64 17.73
CA GLU A 291 -27.10 9.60 18.55
C GLU A 291 -26.74 10.14 19.94
N ALA A 292 -26.15 11.34 20.00
CA ALA A 292 -25.85 12.02 21.25
C ALA A 292 -27.12 12.22 22.09
N LYS A 293 -28.21 12.70 21.47
CA LYS A 293 -29.49 12.91 22.16
C LYS A 293 -30.01 11.62 22.79
N ALA A 294 -30.02 10.52 22.05
CA ALA A 294 -30.50 9.24 22.55
C ALA A 294 -29.59 8.67 23.65
N LEU A 295 -28.28 8.53 23.35
CA LEU A 295 -27.34 7.87 24.27
C LEU A 295 -27.11 8.66 25.56
N MET A 296 -27.08 10.00 25.50
CA MET A 296 -26.96 10.83 26.70
C MET A 296 -28.24 10.81 27.57
N ALA A 297 -29.41 10.54 26.97
CA ALA A 297 -30.64 10.28 27.70
C ALA A 297 -30.72 8.87 28.29
N GLY A 298 -29.84 7.96 27.90
CA GLY A 298 -29.87 6.53 28.26
C GLY A 298 -30.83 5.72 27.39
N GLU A 299 -31.27 6.28 26.28
CA GLU A 299 -32.15 5.65 25.31
C GLU A 299 -31.33 4.94 24.24
N MET A 300 -31.96 4.03 23.49
CA MET A 300 -31.36 3.39 22.32
C MET A 300 -31.40 4.34 21.12
N TYR A 301 -30.28 4.45 20.40
CA TYR A 301 -30.20 5.05 19.08
C TYR A 301 -30.42 4.00 17.99
N GLY A 302 -31.26 4.31 17.02
CA GLY A 302 -31.55 3.40 15.90
C GLY A 302 -32.60 2.30 16.23
N PRO A 303 -32.74 1.29 15.38
CA PRO A 303 -31.94 1.04 14.17
C PRO A 303 -32.10 2.11 13.09
N VAL A 304 -31.00 2.52 12.51
CA VAL A 304 -30.94 3.52 11.43
C VAL A 304 -30.05 3.03 10.29
N LEU A 305 -30.49 3.22 9.06
CA LEU A 305 -29.73 2.87 7.86
C LEU A 305 -28.88 4.08 7.44
N LYS A 306 -27.54 3.92 7.52
CA LYS A 306 -26.56 4.91 7.03
C LYS A 306 -25.44 4.18 6.29
N ASN A 307 -24.99 4.74 5.17
CA ASN A 307 -23.86 4.19 4.41
C ASN A 307 -23.99 2.69 4.08
N ASN A 308 -25.19 2.25 3.72
CA ASN A 308 -25.49 0.84 3.41
C ASN A 308 -25.30 -0.12 4.61
N GLU A 309 -25.43 0.37 5.83
CA GLU A 309 -25.34 -0.41 7.06
C GLU A 309 -26.42 0.05 8.05
N TRP A 310 -27.14 -0.92 8.63
CA TRP A 310 -28.02 -0.68 9.75
C TRP A 310 -27.22 -0.61 11.04
N THR A 311 -27.39 0.47 11.80
CA THR A 311 -26.69 0.67 13.06
C THR A 311 -27.68 0.94 14.18
N MET A 312 -27.43 0.33 15.33
CA MET A 312 -28.14 0.61 16.58
C MET A 312 -27.14 0.63 17.74
N SER A 313 -27.32 1.58 18.66
CA SER A 313 -26.40 1.81 19.76
C SER A 313 -27.13 2.04 21.08
N ARG A 314 -26.53 1.59 22.19
CA ARG A 314 -26.96 1.89 23.56
C ARG A 314 -25.77 2.29 24.43
N ALA A 315 -26.02 3.17 25.39
CA ALA A 315 -25.06 3.45 26.44
C ALA A 315 -24.98 2.25 27.39
N LEU A 316 -23.77 1.72 27.57
CA LEU A 316 -23.47 0.63 28.50
C LEU A 316 -23.21 1.16 29.91
N ASP A 317 -22.46 2.25 29.99
CA ASP A 317 -22.10 2.96 31.23
C ASP A 317 -21.96 4.46 30.93
N SER A 318 -22.02 5.29 31.97
CA SER A 318 -21.79 6.72 31.82
C SER A 318 -20.93 7.28 32.95
N LYS A 319 -20.03 8.19 32.62
CA LYS A 319 -19.14 8.85 33.56
C LYS A 319 -19.06 10.36 33.26
N MET A 320 -18.77 11.12 34.30
CA MET A 320 -18.42 12.53 34.17
C MET A 320 -16.91 12.62 33.94
N LEU A 321 -16.51 12.93 32.68
CA LEU A 321 -15.11 12.98 32.23
C LEU A 321 -14.84 14.30 31.52
N PRO A 322 -13.60 14.82 31.50
CA PRO A 322 -13.27 15.98 30.68
C PRO A 322 -13.35 15.63 29.19
N ASP A 323 -13.82 16.56 28.36
CA ASP A 323 -13.87 16.34 26.90
C ASP A 323 -12.47 16.21 26.30
N SER A 324 -11.52 17.01 26.79
CA SER A 324 -10.12 16.90 26.45
C SER A 324 -9.21 17.12 27.67
N VAL A 325 -8.01 16.54 27.58
CA VAL A 325 -6.96 16.66 28.61
C VAL A 325 -5.64 16.99 27.92
N GLY A 326 -5.00 18.07 28.38
CA GLY A 326 -3.63 18.39 28.01
C GLY A 326 -2.67 17.75 28.98
N VAL A 327 -1.80 16.88 28.47
CA VAL A 327 -0.88 16.09 29.29
C VAL A 327 0.56 16.21 28.81
N ARG A 328 1.48 16.09 29.75
CA ARG A 328 2.89 15.84 29.50
C ARG A 328 3.35 14.67 30.34
N HIS A 329 4.34 13.91 29.87
CA HIS A 329 4.76 12.68 30.52
C HIS A 329 6.28 12.53 30.66
N ILE A 330 6.68 11.71 31.64
CA ILE A 330 8.04 11.19 31.80
C ILE A 330 7.91 9.68 31.75
N VAL A 331 8.54 9.05 30.77
CA VAL A 331 8.52 7.60 30.58
C VAL A 331 9.80 6.99 31.15
N LEU A 332 9.67 6.01 32.02
CA LEU A 332 10.76 5.29 32.66
C LEU A 332 10.60 3.79 32.44
N PRO A 333 11.69 3.01 32.32
CA PRO A 333 11.60 1.56 32.34
C PRO A 333 10.98 1.07 33.65
N TYR A 334 10.20 -0.01 33.61
CA TYR A 334 9.57 -0.58 34.81
C TYR A 334 10.58 -0.92 35.91
N ALA A 335 11.78 -1.38 35.53
CA ALA A 335 12.87 -1.64 36.49
C ALA A 335 13.33 -0.42 37.32
N GLN A 336 12.93 0.80 36.93
CA GLN A 336 13.26 2.05 37.61
C GLN A 336 12.11 2.59 38.48
N GLU A 337 11.26 1.73 39.00
CA GLU A 337 10.09 2.13 39.82
C GLU A 337 10.47 3.01 41.00
N ALA A 338 11.54 2.68 41.74
CA ALA A 338 12.03 3.48 42.86
C ALA A 338 12.45 4.91 42.44
N LEU A 339 13.02 5.06 41.23
CA LEU A 339 13.33 6.36 40.65
C LEU A 339 12.04 7.13 40.32
N ALA A 340 11.06 6.45 39.71
CA ALA A 340 9.77 7.04 39.39
C ALA A 340 9.08 7.62 40.63
N ASP A 341 9.08 6.88 41.76
CA ASP A 341 8.49 7.33 43.03
C ASP A 341 9.24 8.52 43.64
N SER A 342 10.57 8.53 43.52
CA SER A 342 11.39 9.64 43.96
C SER A 342 11.12 10.90 43.11
N LEU A 343 11.07 10.78 41.80
CA LEU A 343 10.75 11.87 40.89
C LEU A 343 9.31 12.37 41.11
N LEU A 344 8.34 11.49 41.28
CA LEU A 344 6.96 11.86 41.58
C LEU A 344 6.88 12.71 42.84
N THR A 345 7.63 12.34 43.88
CA THR A 345 7.69 13.09 45.14
C THR A 345 8.26 14.48 44.95
N VAL A 346 9.34 14.62 44.18
CA VAL A 346 9.96 15.91 43.86
C VAL A 346 9.03 16.79 43.01
N LEU A 347 8.42 16.22 41.98
CA LEU A 347 7.49 16.91 41.09
C LEU A 347 6.24 17.39 41.81
N LYS A 348 5.65 16.59 42.73
CA LYS A 348 4.52 17.01 43.55
C LYS A 348 4.86 18.14 44.53
N LYS A 349 6.14 18.34 44.88
CA LYS A 349 6.62 19.46 45.70
C LYS A 349 6.98 20.70 44.86
N GLY A 350 6.69 20.72 43.55
CA GLY A 350 6.91 21.85 42.69
C GLY A 350 8.20 21.77 41.87
N GLY A 351 8.80 20.58 41.74
CA GLY A 351 9.95 20.37 40.85
C GLY A 351 9.60 20.67 39.39
N ASP A 352 10.58 21.11 38.61
CA ASP A 352 10.39 21.40 37.19
C ASP A 352 10.18 20.13 36.36
N PHE A 353 8.96 19.97 35.84
CA PHE A 353 8.57 18.79 35.09
C PHE A 353 9.31 18.70 33.75
N ALA A 354 9.50 19.84 33.06
CA ALA A 354 10.12 19.85 31.74
C ALA A 354 11.61 19.47 31.83
N GLN A 355 12.34 20.02 32.80
CA GLN A 355 13.74 19.65 33.03
C GLN A 355 13.87 18.19 33.46
N THR A 356 12.92 17.68 34.27
CA THR A 356 12.90 16.29 34.70
C THR A 356 12.62 15.36 33.52
N ALA A 357 11.69 15.72 32.65
CA ALA A 357 11.40 14.97 31.43
C ALA A 357 12.63 14.91 30.49
N ALA A 358 13.26 16.04 30.23
CA ALA A 358 14.46 16.12 29.40
C ALA A 358 15.63 15.29 29.93
N ARG A 359 15.70 15.10 31.26
CA ARG A 359 16.82 14.40 31.91
C ARG A 359 16.60 12.90 32.09
N TYR A 360 15.36 12.47 32.35
CA TYR A 360 15.08 11.12 32.82
C TYR A 360 14.14 10.32 31.92
N SER A 361 13.35 10.99 31.03
CA SER A 361 12.44 10.27 30.16
C SER A 361 13.20 9.50 29.09
N VAL A 362 12.88 8.22 28.95
CA VAL A 362 13.42 7.37 27.86
C VAL A 362 12.62 7.49 26.55
N TYR A 363 11.54 8.29 26.56
CA TYR A 363 10.74 8.53 25.36
C TYR A 363 11.19 9.82 24.66
N ASP A 364 12.16 9.68 23.78
CA ASP A 364 12.87 10.81 23.14
C ASP A 364 11.97 11.74 22.36
N ALA A 365 10.88 11.24 21.76
CA ALA A 365 9.95 12.04 20.98
C ALA A 365 9.34 13.23 21.76
N THR A 366 9.20 13.13 23.08
CA THR A 366 8.63 14.20 23.91
C THR A 366 9.60 14.75 24.95
N ALA A 367 10.64 14.00 25.32
CA ALA A 367 11.57 14.36 26.40
C ALA A 367 12.17 15.76 26.23
N ALA A 368 12.65 16.09 25.01
CA ALA A 368 13.25 17.41 24.69
C ALA A 368 12.26 18.57 24.80
N ASN A 369 10.97 18.31 24.56
CA ASN A 369 9.89 19.30 24.64
C ASN A 369 9.23 19.30 26.03
N GLY A 370 9.98 18.94 27.09
CA GLY A 370 9.48 18.91 28.44
C GLY A 370 8.44 17.82 28.70
N GLY A 371 8.43 16.77 27.90
CA GLY A 371 7.50 15.66 27.98
C GLY A 371 6.13 15.94 27.36
N GLU A 372 5.94 17.03 26.63
CA GLU A 372 4.63 17.43 26.12
C GLU A 372 4.07 16.44 25.09
N VAL A 373 2.89 15.91 25.41
CA VAL A 373 2.10 15.03 24.52
C VAL A 373 1.06 15.86 23.75
N GLY A 374 0.58 16.95 24.36
CA GLY A 374 -0.43 17.81 23.78
C GLY A 374 -1.81 17.67 24.42
N VAL A 375 -2.79 18.35 23.82
CA VAL A 375 -4.20 18.27 24.24
C VAL A 375 -4.89 17.20 23.39
N LEU A 376 -5.36 16.15 24.03
CA LEU A 376 -6.01 15.02 23.40
C LEU A 376 -7.47 14.89 23.89
N PRO A 377 -8.41 14.42 23.04
CA PRO A 377 -9.74 14.05 23.50
C PRO A 377 -9.60 12.90 24.52
N PHE A 378 -10.46 12.90 25.55
CA PHE A 378 -10.38 11.89 26.61
C PHE A 378 -10.52 10.46 26.09
N SER A 379 -11.25 10.28 25.01
CA SER A 379 -11.41 8.99 24.31
C SER A 379 -10.12 8.38 23.75
N ALA A 380 -9.04 9.17 23.63
CA ALA A 380 -7.72 8.68 23.24
C ALA A 380 -7.02 7.91 24.36
N PHE A 381 -7.47 8.07 25.61
CA PHE A 381 -6.94 7.34 26.76
C PHE A 381 -7.77 6.10 27.02
N THR A 382 -7.11 4.95 27.09
CA THR A 382 -7.73 3.65 27.34
C THR A 382 -7.09 2.96 28.55
N GLY A 383 -7.75 1.94 29.11
CA GLY A 383 -7.21 1.12 30.18
C GLY A 383 -6.78 1.92 31.41
N GLU A 384 -5.55 1.71 31.85
CA GLU A 384 -4.98 2.32 33.08
C GLU A 384 -4.80 3.83 32.95
N PHE A 385 -4.56 4.33 31.72
CA PHE A 385 -4.46 5.76 31.44
C PHE A 385 -5.80 6.47 31.65
N ALA A 386 -6.86 5.93 31.07
CA ALA A 386 -8.19 6.47 31.27
C ALA A 386 -8.62 6.44 32.75
N ALA A 387 -8.32 5.35 33.46
CA ALA A 387 -8.64 5.21 34.86
C ALA A 387 -7.89 6.25 35.73
N ALA A 388 -6.61 6.48 35.47
CA ALA A 388 -5.79 7.42 36.21
C ALA A 388 -6.16 8.88 35.95
N LEU A 389 -6.54 9.21 34.70
CA LEU A 389 -6.85 10.58 34.27
C LEU A 389 -8.31 10.97 34.48
N ALA A 390 -9.23 10.02 34.71
CA ALA A 390 -10.67 10.27 34.84
C ALA A 390 -11.03 11.32 35.92
N ASN A 391 -10.28 11.37 37.00
CA ASN A 391 -10.50 12.28 38.12
C ASN A 391 -9.36 13.29 38.31
N ALA A 392 -8.39 13.30 37.38
CA ALA A 392 -7.23 14.17 37.49
C ALA A 392 -7.63 15.61 37.12
N ARG A 393 -7.11 16.55 37.90
CA ARG A 393 -7.33 18.00 37.74
C ARG A 393 -6.08 18.65 37.14
N GLN A 394 -6.24 19.84 36.62
CA GLN A 394 -5.10 20.65 36.21
C GLN A 394 -4.11 20.81 37.36
N GLY A 395 -2.86 20.46 37.11
CA GLY A 395 -1.76 20.45 38.10
C GLY A 395 -1.45 19.07 38.69
N ASP A 396 -2.35 18.12 38.59
CA ASP A 396 -2.15 16.77 39.14
C ASP A 396 -1.07 16.01 38.37
N ILE A 397 -0.31 15.19 39.11
CA ILE A 397 0.69 14.28 38.53
C ILE A 397 0.34 12.87 39.00
N VAL A 398 0.07 11.98 38.05
CA VAL A 398 -0.30 10.58 38.26
C VAL A 398 0.81 9.65 37.79
N LYS A 399 1.02 8.54 38.52
CA LYS A 399 1.93 7.46 38.11
C LYS A 399 1.09 6.36 37.51
N ILE A 400 1.44 5.94 36.30
CA ILE A 400 0.76 4.89 35.52
C ILE A 400 1.81 3.86 35.14
N ALA A 401 1.57 2.59 35.51
CA ALA A 401 2.39 1.48 35.01
C ALA A 401 1.64 0.80 33.86
N SER A 402 2.26 0.68 32.72
CA SER A 402 1.67 0.06 31.56
C SER A 402 2.74 -0.69 30.76
N GLY A 403 2.57 -2.00 30.63
CA GLY A 403 3.58 -2.85 30.01
C GLY A 403 4.92 -2.79 30.75
N ASP A 404 6.01 -2.62 30.01
CA ASP A 404 7.38 -2.55 30.53
C ASP A 404 7.81 -1.13 30.96
N ALA A 405 6.86 -0.18 31.03
CA ALA A 405 7.14 1.21 31.35
C ALA A 405 6.29 1.76 32.49
N ILE A 406 6.86 2.74 33.20
CA ILE A 406 6.16 3.61 34.13
C ILE A 406 6.11 5.01 33.55
N GLN A 407 4.92 5.61 33.56
CA GLN A 407 4.73 6.99 33.11
C GLN A 407 4.31 7.88 34.26
N LEU A 408 5.02 8.96 34.47
CA LEU A 408 4.58 10.05 35.33
C LEU A 408 3.89 11.07 34.43
N MET A 409 2.56 11.17 34.50
CA MET A 409 1.77 12.08 33.68
C MET A 409 1.32 13.30 34.47
N GLN A 410 1.62 14.48 33.98
CA GLN A 410 1.09 15.72 34.53
C GLN A 410 -0.02 16.26 33.63
N VAL A 411 -1.16 16.58 34.24
CA VAL A 411 -2.27 17.26 33.59
C VAL A 411 -2.04 18.77 33.65
N TYR A 412 -1.73 19.42 32.55
CA TYR A 412 -1.56 20.87 32.50
C TYR A 412 -2.82 21.61 32.03
N ARG A 413 -3.78 20.89 31.44
CA ARG A 413 -5.10 21.38 31.05
C ARG A 413 -6.13 20.26 31.19
N ALA A 414 -7.30 20.55 31.72
CA ALA A 414 -8.47 19.67 31.67
C ALA A 414 -9.71 20.52 31.42
N ASP A 415 -10.55 20.08 30.50
CA ASP A 415 -11.86 20.71 30.27
C ASP A 415 -12.82 20.40 31.45
N LYS A 416 -13.90 21.15 31.55
CA LYS A 416 -14.92 20.86 32.57
C LYS A 416 -15.52 19.49 32.30
N PRO A 417 -15.68 18.63 33.31
CA PRO A 417 -16.28 17.34 33.12
C PRO A 417 -17.68 17.42 32.54
N SER A 418 -17.91 16.69 31.47
CA SER A 418 -19.19 16.48 30.81
C SER A 418 -19.60 15.01 30.88
N LYS A 419 -20.85 14.71 30.58
CA LYS A 419 -21.32 13.32 30.53
C LYS A 419 -20.72 12.63 29.30
N HIS A 420 -19.99 11.54 29.56
CA HIS A 420 -19.48 10.63 28.54
C HIS A 420 -20.16 9.26 28.72
N VAL A 421 -20.31 8.55 27.62
CA VAL A 421 -20.92 7.21 27.59
C VAL A 421 -20.00 6.19 26.94
N GLN A 422 -19.98 4.99 27.48
CA GLN A 422 -19.39 3.83 26.79
C GLN A 422 -20.47 3.23 25.90
N VAL A 423 -20.18 3.14 24.59
CA VAL A 423 -21.18 2.75 23.59
C VAL A 423 -21.07 1.27 23.25
N ALA A 424 -22.20 0.60 23.28
CA ALA A 424 -22.39 -0.74 22.74
C ALA A 424 -23.20 -0.61 21.44
N THR A 425 -22.64 -1.12 20.34
CA THR A 425 -23.20 -0.98 18.99
C THR A 425 -23.40 -2.34 18.34
N ILE A 426 -24.49 -2.48 17.57
CA ILE A 426 -24.73 -3.63 16.70
C ILE A 426 -24.95 -3.09 15.30
N THR A 427 -24.23 -3.66 14.31
CA THR A 427 -24.28 -3.23 12.91
C THR A 427 -24.63 -4.39 11.98
N TYR A 428 -25.48 -4.12 10.99
CA TYR A 428 -25.86 -5.08 9.98
C TYR A 428 -25.61 -4.49 8.59
N PRO A 429 -24.58 -4.93 7.88
CA PRO A 429 -24.34 -4.48 6.51
C PRO A 429 -25.48 -4.96 5.59
N VAL A 430 -25.83 -4.12 4.63
CA VAL A 430 -26.80 -4.47 3.58
C VAL A 430 -26.10 -5.31 2.53
N GLU A 431 -26.25 -6.62 2.63
CA GLU A 431 -25.67 -7.61 1.71
C GLU A 431 -26.73 -8.50 1.09
N ALA A 432 -26.43 -9.04 -0.10
CA ALA A 432 -27.26 -10.04 -0.71
C ALA A 432 -27.33 -11.32 0.14
N SER A 433 -28.52 -11.88 0.29
CA SER A 433 -28.72 -13.12 1.02
C SER A 433 -28.04 -14.32 0.35
N ALA A 434 -27.88 -15.41 1.09
CA ALA A 434 -27.41 -16.68 0.53
C ALA A 434 -28.32 -17.22 -0.58
N ALA A 435 -29.60 -16.89 -0.54
CA ALA A 435 -30.56 -17.25 -1.59
C ALA A 435 -30.28 -16.47 -2.87
N THR A 436 -30.17 -15.14 -2.76
CA THR A 436 -29.84 -14.27 -3.90
C THR A 436 -28.50 -14.64 -4.51
N ARG A 437 -27.46 -14.89 -3.68
CA ARG A 437 -26.15 -15.35 -4.18
C ARG A 437 -26.27 -16.67 -4.98
N ARG A 438 -27.07 -17.64 -4.50
CA ARG A 438 -27.32 -18.90 -5.23
C ARG A 438 -28.05 -18.66 -6.53
N ASP A 439 -29.05 -17.79 -6.54
CA ASP A 439 -29.82 -17.48 -7.75
C ASP A 439 -28.95 -16.82 -8.82
N VAL A 440 -28.11 -15.88 -8.44
CA VAL A 440 -27.12 -15.25 -9.36
C VAL A 440 -26.09 -16.30 -9.84
N HIS A 441 -25.60 -17.16 -8.95
CA HIS A 441 -24.71 -18.26 -9.34
C HIS A 441 -25.37 -19.23 -10.31
N ASN A 442 -26.65 -19.55 -10.13
CA ASN A 442 -27.43 -20.40 -11.04
C ASN A 442 -27.62 -19.73 -12.42
N GLN A 443 -27.83 -18.41 -12.44
CA GLN A 443 -27.87 -17.64 -13.70
C GLN A 443 -26.52 -17.71 -14.42
N ALA A 444 -25.39 -17.51 -13.69
CA ALA A 444 -24.05 -17.70 -14.23
C ALA A 444 -23.81 -19.11 -14.74
N GLY A 445 -24.30 -20.13 -14.01
CA GLY A 445 -24.26 -21.53 -14.44
C GLY A 445 -25.04 -21.81 -15.74
N SER A 446 -26.23 -21.24 -15.85
CA SER A 446 -27.07 -21.35 -17.06
C SER A 446 -26.41 -20.64 -18.25
N PHE A 447 -25.84 -19.49 -18.03
CA PHE A 447 -25.04 -18.78 -19.03
C PHE A 447 -23.87 -19.65 -19.51
N MET A 448 -23.09 -20.22 -18.59
CA MET A 448 -21.94 -21.06 -18.92
C MET A 448 -22.30 -22.25 -19.81
N VAL A 449 -23.47 -22.86 -19.61
CA VAL A 449 -23.95 -23.96 -20.45
C VAL A 449 -24.23 -23.48 -21.89
N ASN A 450 -24.84 -22.32 -22.04
CA ASN A 450 -25.22 -21.75 -23.34
C ASN A 450 -24.04 -21.08 -24.09
N ALA A 451 -23.02 -20.62 -23.35
CA ALA A 451 -21.86 -19.94 -23.91
C ALA A 451 -20.75 -20.86 -24.46
N LYS A 452 -20.93 -22.19 -24.38
CA LYS A 452 -19.94 -23.18 -24.79
C LYS A 452 -19.73 -23.19 -26.31
N GLY A 453 -18.46 -23.25 -26.75
CA GLY A 453 -18.06 -23.67 -28.09
C GLY A 453 -17.50 -22.59 -28.98
N SER A 454 -17.86 -21.32 -28.80
CA SER A 454 -17.29 -20.23 -29.61
C SER A 454 -17.52 -18.84 -29.00
N ALA A 455 -16.76 -17.85 -29.44
CA ALA A 455 -16.99 -16.45 -29.07
C ALA A 455 -18.38 -15.94 -29.50
N ALA A 456 -18.94 -16.46 -30.60
CA ALA A 456 -20.29 -16.14 -31.03
C ALA A 456 -21.33 -16.69 -30.05
N ALA A 457 -21.21 -17.97 -29.64
CA ALA A 457 -22.06 -18.55 -28.61
C ALA A 457 -22.00 -17.80 -27.28
N PHE A 458 -20.82 -17.31 -26.90
CA PHE A 458 -20.65 -16.47 -25.73
C PHE A 458 -21.43 -15.14 -25.85
N ALA A 459 -21.36 -14.48 -27.01
CA ALA A 459 -22.08 -13.24 -27.27
C ALA A 459 -23.60 -13.44 -27.29
N ASP A 460 -24.07 -14.51 -27.91
CA ASP A 460 -25.52 -14.89 -27.97
C ASP A 460 -26.04 -15.21 -26.57
N ALA A 461 -25.29 -15.97 -25.77
CA ALA A 461 -25.60 -16.26 -24.38
C ALA A 461 -25.66 -14.96 -23.54
N ALA A 462 -24.76 -14.03 -23.76
CA ALA A 462 -24.76 -12.74 -23.07
C ALA A 462 -26.00 -11.90 -23.40
N SER A 463 -26.39 -11.87 -24.66
CA SER A 463 -27.62 -11.23 -25.10
C SER A 463 -28.87 -11.87 -24.43
N THR A 464 -28.90 -13.19 -24.40
CA THR A 464 -30.03 -13.95 -23.78
C THR A 464 -30.12 -13.72 -22.26
N ALA A 465 -28.97 -13.63 -21.59
CA ALA A 465 -28.86 -13.37 -20.15
C ALA A 465 -28.98 -11.90 -19.78
N ALA A 466 -29.10 -10.99 -20.76
CA ALA A 466 -29.12 -9.54 -20.61
C ALA A 466 -27.89 -8.99 -19.85
N VAL A 467 -26.71 -9.63 -20.04
CA VAL A 467 -25.43 -9.15 -19.49
C VAL A 467 -24.54 -8.61 -20.61
N THR A 468 -23.77 -7.57 -20.31
CA THR A 468 -22.93 -6.93 -21.32
C THR A 468 -21.53 -7.52 -21.29
N PRO A 469 -21.04 -8.12 -22.39
CA PRO A 469 -19.66 -8.55 -22.50
C PRO A 469 -18.71 -7.36 -22.44
N ARG A 470 -17.63 -7.52 -21.69
CA ARG A 470 -16.50 -6.58 -21.60
C ARG A 470 -15.26 -7.26 -22.17
N VAL A 471 -14.37 -6.47 -22.77
CA VAL A 471 -13.11 -6.99 -23.34
C VAL A 471 -11.94 -6.44 -22.54
N ALA A 472 -10.99 -7.32 -22.23
CA ALA A 472 -9.75 -6.93 -21.56
C ALA A 472 -8.55 -7.61 -22.23
N ALA A 473 -7.49 -6.82 -22.44
CA ALA A 473 -6.18 -7.34 -22.79
C ALA A 473 -5.34 -7.44 -21.51
N ILE A 474 -4.73 -8.59 -21.28
CA ILE A 474 -3.94 -8.94 -20.10
C ILE A 474 -2.51 -9.15 -20.58
N ALA A 475 -1.58 -8.27 -20.20
CA ALA A 475 -0.17 -8.45 -20.51
C ALA A 475 0.47 -9.54 -19.64
N GLN A 476 1.55 -10.13 -20.13
CA GLN A 476 2.31 -11.11 -19.35
C GLN A 476 2.85 -10.45 -18.08
N GLY A 477 2.45 -10.99 -16.92
CA GLY A 477 2.82 -10.45 -15.61
C GLY A 477 1.72 -9.61 -14.94
N ASP A 478 0.66 -9.24 -15.66
CA ASP A 478 -0.50 -8.61 -15.03
C ASP A 478 -1.16 -9.58 -14.04
N ARG A 479 -1.41 -9.08 -12.84
CA ARG A 479 -2.06 -9.86 -11.77
C ARG A 479 -3.55 -9.62 -11.71
N THR A 480 -3.99 -8.44 -12.14
CA THR A 480 -5.39 -8.03 -12.10
C THR A 480 -5.81 -7.48 -13.46
N ILE A 481 -7.09 -7.54 -13.74
CA ILE A 481 -7.70 -6.99 -14.93
C ILE A 481 -8.20 -5.57 -14.60
N ARG A 482 -7.82 -4.60 -15.39
CA ARG A 482 -8.20 -3.21 -15.16
C ARG A 482 -9.73 -3.04 -15.10
N GLY A 483 -10.23 -2.53 -13.98
CA GLY A 483 -11.67 -2.36 -13.74
C GLY A 483 -12.38 -3.62 -13.25
N LEU A 484 -11.63 -4.63 -12.83
CA LEU A 484 -12.11 -5.85 -12.20
C LEU A 484 -11.19 -6.19 -11.03
N GLU A 485 -11.57 -5.76 -9.82
CA GLU A 485 -10.83 -6.05 -8.60
C GLU A 485 -10.81 -7.56 -8.32
N ASP A 486 -9.80 -8.05 -7.59
CA ASP A 486 -9.64 -9.47 -7.21
C ASP A 486 -9.66 -10.47 -8.38
N SER A 487 -9.27 -10.02 -9.58
CA SER A 487 -9.35 -10.81 -10.83
C SER A 487 -8.11 -11.66 -11.13
N ARG A 488 -7.26 -11.91 -10.15
CA ARG A 488 -6.01 -12.68 -10.32
C ARG A 488 -6.23 -14.07 -10.89
N GLU A 489 -7.28 -14.76 -10.44
CA GLU A 489 -7.59 -16.10 -10.95
C GLU A 489 -7.99 -16.09 -12.43
N VAL A 490 -8.74 -15.05 -12.84
CA VAL A 490 -9.12 -14.84 -14.24
C VAL A 490 -7.88 -14.57 -15.10
N ALA A 491 -6.97 -13.68 -14.64
CA ALA A 491 -5.73 -13.39 -15.35
C ALA A 491 -4.85 -14.65 -15.48
N ARG A 492 -4.69 -15.42 -14.42
CA ARG A 492 -3.94 -16.69 -14.44
C ARG A 492 -4.56 -17.71 -15.38
N TRP A 493 -5.89 -17.87 -15.35
CA TRP A 493 -6.60 -18.77 -16.24
C TRP A 493 -6.36 -18.41 -17.71
N ALA A 494 -6.40 -17.12 -18.07
CA ALA A 494 -6.21 -16.66 -19.44
C ALA A 494 -4.86 -17.08 -20.04
N TYR A 495 -3.81 -17.19 -19.22
CA TYR A 495 -2.49 -17.67 -19.64
C TYR A 495 -2.36 -19.20 -19.73
N GLY A 496 -3.30 -19.96 -19.17
CA GLY A 496 -3.38 -21.42 -19.29
C GLY A 496 -4.38 -21.91 -20.34
N ALA A 497 -5.26 -21.02 -20.83
CA ALA A 497 -6.34 -21.33 -21.74
C ALA A 497 -5.90 -21.29 -23.22
N LYS A 498 -6.71 -21.88 -24.09
CA LYS A 498 -6.62 -21.79 -25.56
C LYS A 498 -7.67 -20.84 -26.10
N GLU A 499 -7.46 -20.30 -27.30
CA GLU A 499 -8.48 -19.49 -27.97
C GLU A 499 -9.79 -20.26 -28.10
N GLY A 500 -10.87 -19.62 -27.69
CA GLY A 500 -12.21 -20.21 -27.66
C GLY A 500 -12.54 -20.97 -26.36
N ASP A 501 -11.59 -21.17 -25.47
CA ASP A 501 -11.87 -21.79 -24.16
C ASP A 501 -12.77 -20.88 -23.33
N LEU A 502 -13.72 -21.53 -22.62
CA LEU A 502 -14.61 -20.90 -21.63
C LEU A 502 -14.11 -21.22 -20.23
N SER A 503 -14.07 -20.20 -19.38
CA SER A 503 -13.65 -20.36 -17.99
C SER A 503 -14.69 -21.11 -17.13
N ALA A 504 -14.29 -21.51 -15.94
CA ALA A 504 -15.22 -21.77 -14.84
C ALA A 504 -15.87 -20.46 -14.36
N ILE A 505 -16.82 -20.55 -13.46
CA ILE A 505 -17.36 -19.37 -12.75
C ILE A 505 -16.32 -18.96 -11.70
N PHE A 506 -15.78 -17.75 -11.85
CA PHE A 506 -14.87 -17.17 -10.87
C PHE A 506 -15.64 -16.33 -9.85
N ASN A 507 -15.22 -16.40 -8.58
CA ASN A 507 -15.62 -15.45 -7.56
C ASN A 507 -14.65 -14.27 -7.61
N VAL A 508 -15.16 -13.09 -7.92
CA VAL A 508 -14.36 -11.86 -8.04
C VAL A 508 -14.98 -10.80 -7.15
N GLY A 509 -14.37 -10.62 -5.99
CA GLY A 509 -15.00 -9.86 -4.91
C GLY A 509 -16.33 -10.49 -4.48
N LYS A 510 -17.42 -9.73 -4.61
CA LYS A 510 -18.78 -10.23 -4.32
C LYS A 510 -19.49 -10.86 -5.53
N ASP A 511 -18.97 -10.67 -6.74
CA ASP A 511 -19.62 -10.97 -8.01
C ASP A 511 -19.10 -12.27 -8.64
N TYR A 512 -19.81 -12.77 -9.67
CA TYR A 512 -19.38 -13.92 -10.45
C TYR A 512 -18.95 -13.47 -11.84
N VAL A 513 -17.83 -14.01 -12.32
CA VAL A 513 -17.25 -13.70 -13.62
C VAL A 513 -17.07 -14.96 -14.45
N ILE A 514 -17.45 -14.89 -15.71
CA ILE A 514 -17.20 -15.93 -16.71
C ILE A 514 -16.49 -15.25 -17.89
N ALA A 515 -15.42 -15.86 -18.37
CA ALA A 515 -14.61 -15.34 -19.45
C ALA A 515 -14.40 -16.36 -20.57
N THR A 516 -14.22 -15.89 -21.79
CA THR A 516 -13.73 -16.68 -22.92
C THR A 516 -12.46 -16.05 -23.45
N LEU A 517 -11.44 -16.86 -23.78
CA LEU A 517 -10.21 -16.38 -24.38
C LEU A 517 -10.44 -16.14 -25.89
N THR A 518 -10.28 -14.92 -26.32
CA THR A 518 -10.57 -14.53 -27.71
C THR A 518 -9.31 -14.36 -28.56
N GLU A 519 -8.15 -14.08 -27.96
CA GLU A 519 -6.91 -13.89 -28.71
C GLU A 519 -5.69 -14.22 -27.84
N ILE A 520 -4.71 -14.90 -28.44
CA ILE A 520 -3.37 -15.14 -27.92
C ILE A 520 -2.39 -14.33 -28.79
N ASP A 521 -1.71 -13.35 -28.22
CA ASP A 521 -0.71 -12.55 -28.92
C ASP A 521 0.67 -12.75 -28.26
N ASP A 522 1.43 -13.68 -28.80
CA ASP A 522 2.80 -13.98 -28.37
C ASP A 522 3.86 -13.34 -29.30
N ASN A 523 3.44 -12.42 -30.18
CA ASN A 523 4.35 -11.75 -31.09
C ASN A 523 5.23 -10.75 -30.32
N GLU A 524 6.52 -10.76 -30.61
CA GLU A 524 7.48 -9.79 -30.07
C GLU A 524 7.17 -8.35 -30.51
N TYR A 525 6.53 -8.19 -31.66
CA TYR A 525 6.18 -6.89 -32.25
C TYR A 525 4.69 -6.87 -32.58
N ALA A 526 4.03 -5.77 -32.26
CA ALA A 526 2.63 -5.57 -32.58
C ALA A 526 2.41 -5.69 -34.11
N PRO A 527 1.49 -6.52 -34.57
CA PRO A 527 1.25 -6.71 -35.98
C PRO A 527 0.75 -5.42 -36.63
N LEU A 528 1.12 -5.25 -37.93
CA LEU A 528 0.86 -4.01 -38.69
C LEU A 528 -0.62 -3.57 -38.63
N ASN A 529 -1.55 -4.50 -38.69
CA ASN A 529 -2.99 -4.19 -38.61
C ASN A 529 -3.39 -3.50 -37.29
N LYS A 530 -2.75 -3.83 -36.17
CA LYS A 530 -3.04 -3.22 -34.84
C LYS A 530 -2.48 -1.80 -34.74
N VAL A 531 -1.35 -1.51 -35.40
CA VAL A 531 -0.64 -0.21 -35.29
C VAL A 531 -0.81 0.69 -36.51
N SER A 532 -1.45 0.20 -37.57
CA SER A 532 -1.59 0.92 -38.84
C SER A 532 -2.30 2.28 -38.69
N ALA A 533 -3.30 2.40 -37.85
CA ALA A 533 -4.01 3.65 -37.58
C ALA A 533 -3.10 4.69 -36.88
N GLN A 534 -2.32 4.25 -35.91
CA GLN A 534 -1.34 5.09 -35.22
C GLN A 534 -0.25 5.58 -36.17
N ILE A 535 0.32 4.66 -36.96
CA ILE A 535 1.34 4.99 -37.97
C ILE A 535 0.78 5.95 -39.01
N ARG A 536 -0.44 5.72 -39.47
CA ARG A 536 -1.10 6.63 -40.44
C ARG A 536 -1.26 8.04 -39.86
N SER A 537 -1.67 8.16 -38.60
CA SER A 537 -1.80 9.45 -37.91
C SER A 537 -0.46 10.17 -37.79
N GLN A 538 0.63 9.44 -37.52
CA GLN A 538 1.97 10.01 -37.47
C GLN A 538 2.42 10.48 -38.85
N LEU A 539 2.34 9.61 -39.85
CA LEU A 539 2.72 9.95 -41.22
C LEU A 539 1.88 11.09 -41.80
N LEU A 540 0.63 11.21 -41.41
CA LEU A 540 -0.22 12.33 -41.80
C LEU A 540 0.33 13.66 -41.27
N ARG A 541 0.76 13.67 -40.01
CA ARG A 541 1.40 14.85 -39.40
C ARG A 541 2.70 15.20 -40.11
N ASP A 542 3.54 14.20 -40.37
CA ASP A 542 4.82 14.41 -41.08
C ASP A 542 4.62 14.96 -42.47
N LYS A 543 3.67 14.41 -43.25
CA LYS A 543 3.33 14.91 -44.59
C LYS A 543 2.68 16.29 -44.56
N LYS A 544 1.90 16.62 -43.55
CA LYS A 544 1.39 17.98 -43.34
C LYS A 544 2.51 18.96 -43.02
N TYR A 545 3.49 18.53 -42.23
CA TYR A 545 4.69 19.32 -41.99
C TYR A 545 5.43 19.61 -43.29
N ASP A 546 5.70 18.58 -44.09
CA ASP A 546 6.35 18.72 -45.40
C ASP A 546 5.55 19.64 -46.34
N TYR A 547 4.22 19.53 -46.33
CA TYR A 547 3.35 20.40 -47.11
C TYR A 547 3.46 21.86 -46.67
N ILE A 548 3.45 22.12 -45.35
CA ILE A 548 3.61 23.46 -44.81
C ILE A 548 4.98 24.03 -45.15
N VAL A 549 6.05 23.26 -44.97
CA VAL A 549 7.41 23.69 -45.29
C VAL A 549 7.57 24.00 -46.79
N LYS A 550 7.01 23.17 -47.68
CA LYS A 550 7.03 23.40 -49.10
C LYS A 550 6.21 24.62 -49.55
N SER A 551 5.19 25.00 -48.78
CA SER A 551 4.39 26.20 -49.07
C SER A 551 5.01 27.49 -48.51
N LEU A 552 6.06 27.38 -47.72
CA LEU A 552 6.79 28.51 -47.16
C LEU A 552 7.52 29.25 -48.29
N SER A 553 7.26 30.55 -48.40
CA SER A 553 7.93 31.43 -49.36
C SER A 553 8.15 32.82 -48.78
N GLY A 554 9.14 33.52 -49.27
CA GLY A 554 9.54 34.84 -48.76
C GLY A 554 10.88 34.82 -48.03
N SER A 555 11.54 35.96 -47.95
CA SER A 555 12.84 36.17 -47.32
C SER A 555 12.70 36.74 -45.88
N THR A 556 11.55 37.29 -45.56
CA THR A 556 11.25 37.87 -44.23
C THR A 556 10.20 37.03 -43.50
N LEU A 557 10.20 37.11 -42.13
CA LEU A 557 9.19 36.40 -41.32
C LEU A 557 7.76 36.83 -41.67
N ALA A 558 7.55 38.09 -42.01
CA ALA A 558 6.24 38.59 -42.43
C ALA A 558 5.77 37.99 -43.76
N GLU A 559 6.66 37.88 -44.74
CA GLU A 559 6.35 37.21 -46.02
C GLU A 559 6.07 35.71 -45.83
N GLN A 560 6.87 35.07 -44.98
CA GLN A 560 6.66 33.66 -44.62
C GLN A 560 5.33 33.44 -43.89
N ALA A 561 5.00 34.29 -42.93
CA ALA A 561 3.69 34.25 -42.24
C ALA A 561 2.52 34.40 -43.26
N ALA A 562 2.61 35.38 -44.15
CA ALA A 562 1.61 35.58 -45.18
C ALA A 562 1.48 34.35 -46.12
N SER A 563 2.59 33.70 -46.49
CA SER A 563 2.56 32.48 -47.32
C SER A 563 1.90 31.29 -46.58
N LEU A 564 1.96 31.26 -45.28
CA LEU A 564 1.28 30.27 -44.43
C LEU A 564 -0.20 30.61 -44.16
N GLY A 565 -0.62 31.85 -44.46
CA GLY A 565 -1.94 32.36 -44.07
C GLY A 565 -2.05 32.51 -42.54
N SER A 566 -0.97 32.93 -41.89
CA SER A 566 -0.87 33.20 -40.46
C SER A 566 -0.32 34.59 -40.20
N GLU A 567 -0.39 35.03 -38.96
CA GLU A 567 0.19 36.30 -38.50
C GLU A 567 1.51 36.07 -37.75
N VAL A 568 2.32 37.13 -37.67
CA VAL A 568 3.52 37.11 -36.85
C VAL A 568 3.13 37.42 -35.41
N GLU A 569 3.46 36.53 -34.49
CA GLU A 569 3.21 36.66 -33.08
C GLU A 569 4.51 36.91 -32.32
N ASP A 570 4.44 37.68 -31.23
CA ASP A 570 5.56 37.92 -30.33
C ASP A 570 5.58 36.88 -29.21
N PHE A 571 6.78 36.50 -28.78
CA PHE A 571 7.01 35.76 -27.54
C PHE A 571 8.09 36.45 -26.69
N SER A 572 7.98 36.36 -25.36
CA SER A 572 8.95 36.93 -24.44
C SER A 572 9.27 35.96 -23.30
N ASP A 573 10.46 36.13 -22.76
CA ASP A 573 10.93 35.43 -21.55
C ASP A 573 10.87 33.89 -21.58
N VAL A 574 11.01 33.31 -22.77
CA VAL A 574 11.07 31.87 -22.95
C VAL A 574 12.49 31.36 -22.64
N THR A 575 12.58 30.41 -21.71
CA THR A 575 13.84 29.73 -21.38
C THR A 575 13.84 28.31 -21.94
N PHE A 576 15.00 27.64 -21.98
CA PHE A 576 15.08 26.22 -22.36
C PHE A 576 14.29 25.27 -21.44
N GLY A 577 13.88 25.74 -20.25
CA GLY A 577 13.02 25.01 -19.33
C GLY A 577 11.54 25.42 -19.33
N SER A 578 11.16 26.35 -20.21
CA SER A 578 9.76 26.83 -20.33
C SER A 578 8.97 25.91 -21.26
N PHE A 579 8.31 24.88 -20.71
CA PHE A 579 7.36 24.01 -21.42
C PHE A 579 6.07 23.92 -20.61
#